data_70179412d3a215cafc7e797b86977a85
#
_entry.id   70179412d3a215cafc7e797b86977a85
#
_cell.length_a   1.000
_cell.length_b   1.000
_cell.length_c   1.000
_cell.angle_alpha   90.00
_cell.angle_beta   90.00
_cell.angle_gamma   90.00
#
_symmetry.space_group_name_H-M   'P 1'
#
loop_
_entity.id
_entity.type
_entity.pdbx_description
1 polymer ?
#
loop_
_entity_poly.entity_id
_entity_poly.type
_entity_poly.pdbx_seq_one_letter_code
_entity_poly.pdbx_strand_id
1 'polypeptide(L)'
;MIKINHISKSFGDKVILNNISGEFEKGKTNLIIGSSGTGKSVLLKCIVGLLQPDEGNVFFDFRNFTEADKEMKSEVRREIGMLFQGGALFDSKNVEQNVMFPLDILTKMPLNEKLDRVNFCLQRVGLENVNKKMPSEISGGMKKRVGIARAIVNNPNYLFCDEPNSGLDPQTSIVIDDLIQEITHEFNITTVVVTHDMNSVMGIGENILFLYKGKKLWEGTKDNIMNSGMKEFDDFVFTNKAMRNLRERAV
;
A
#
# COMPACT_ATOMS: atom_id res chain seq x y z
N MET A 1 -1.38 6.97 12.44
CA MET A 1 -0.10 6.24 12.61
C MET A 1 -0.38 4.75 12.78
N ILE A 2 0.45 3.86 12.21
CA ILE A 2 0.32 2.41 12.43
C ILE A 2 1.62 1.94 13.07
N LYS A 3 1.50 1.08 14.09
CA LYS A 3 2.66 0.48 14.77
C LYS A 3 2.52 -1.04 14.77
N ILE A 4 3.59 -1.73 14.45
CA ILE A 4 3.68 -3.18 14.55
C ILE A 4 4.75 -3.56 15.58
N ASN A 5 4.40 -4.48 16.47
CA ASN A 5 5.27 -4.93 17.54
C ASN A 5 5.44 -6.45 17.49
N HIS A 6 6.67 -6.90 17.24
CA HIS A 6 7.10 -8.30 17.32
C HIS A 6 6.27 -9.28 16.47
N ILE A 7 5.84 -8.83 15.25
CA ILE A 7 5.01 -9.66 14.36
C ILE A 7 5.80 -10.88 13.88
N SER A 8 5.27 -12.07 14.19
CA SER A 8 5.76 -13.35 13.68
C SER A 8 4.62 -14.08 12.97
N LYS A 9 4.95 -14.80 11.87
CA LYS A 9 3.99 -15.60 11.12
C LYS A 9 4.65 -16.79 10.44
N SER A 10 4.07 -17.98 10.65
CA SER A 10 4.49 -19.23 10.02
C SER A 10 3.34 -19.88 9.27
N PHE A 11 3.65 -20.73 8.30
CA PHE A 11 2.73 -21.63 7.64
C PHE A 11 3.31 -23.05 7.68
N GLY A 12 2.72 -23.93 8.49
CA GLY A 12 3.32 -25.20 8.87
C GLY A 12 4.68 -24.94 9.52
N ASP A 13 5.73 -25.66 9.10
CA ASP A 13 7.08 -25.53 9.64
C ASP A 13 7.87 -24.34 9.06
N LYS A 14 7.28 -23.61 8.08
CA LYS A 14 7.97 -22.51 7.40
C LYS A 14 7.67 -21.17 8.07
N VAL A 15 8.69 -20.60 8.74
CA VAL A 15 8.63 -19.22 9.26
C VAL A 15 8.74 -18.24 8.09
N ILE A 16 7.75 -17.35 7.94
CA ILE A 16 7.70 -16.32 6.91
C ILE A 16 8.07 -14.95 7.48
N LEU A 17 7.57 -14.62 8.67
CA LEU A 17 7.88 -13.40 9.39
C LEU A 17 8.43 -13.77 10.76
N ASN A 18 9.51 -13.11 11.16
CA ASN A 18 10.19 -13.41 12.41
C ASN A 18 10.48 -12.12 13.18
N ASN A 19 9.67 -11.83 14.18
CA ASN A 19 9.87 -10.75 15.14
C ASN A 19 10.04 -9.37 14.49
N ILE A 20 9.08 -8.95 13.65
CA ILE A 20 9.13 -7.68 12.92
C ILE A 20 8.44 -6.59 13.73
N SER A 21 9.17 -5.50 14.00
CA SER A 21 8.64 -4.29 14.63
C SER A 21 8.95 -3.06 13.77
N GLY A 22 8.03 -2.08 13.74
CA GLY A 22 8.19 -0.85 12.97
C GLY A 22 7.01 0.10 13.16
N GLU A 23 7.18 1.32 12.66
CA GLU A 23 6.16 2.36 12.71
C GLU A 23 5.94 2.95 11.32
N PHE A 24 4.67 3.23 10.97
CA PHE A 24 4.26 3.86 9.72
C PHE A 24 3.60 5.19 10.07
N GLU A 25 4.25 6.26 9.66
CA GLU A 25 3.88 7.62 10.04
C GLU A 25 2.68 8.13 9.26
N LYS A 26 1.87 8.95 9.92
CA LYS A 26 0.73 9.63 9.32
C LYS A 26 1.21 10.74 8.37
N GLY A 27 0.49 10.94 7.27
CA GLY A 27 0.82 11.94 6.26
C GLY A 27 2.05 11.62 5.42
N LYS A 28 2.58 10.40 5.53
CA LYS A 28 3.75 9.94 4.77
C LYS A 28 3.46 8.67 3.98
N THR A 29 4.22 8.52 2.89
CA THR A 29 4.31 7.26 2.15
C THR A 29 5.37 6.38 2.82
N ASN A 30 4.90 5.34 3.49
CA ASN A 30 5.73 4.36 4.17
C ASN A 30 5.88 3.13 3.27
N LEU A 31 7.11 2.73 2.96
CA LEU A 31 7.37 1.61 2.07
C LEU A 31 7.82 0.36 2.84
N ILE A 32 7.29 -0.79 2.47
CA ILE A 32 7.82 -2.11 2.85
C ILE A 32 8.48 -2.69 1.61
N ILE A 33 9.81 -2.78 1.62
CA ILE A 33 10.59 -3.22 0.46
C ILE A 33 11.35 -4.52 0.71
N GLY A 34 11.81 -5.16 -0.35
CA GLY A 34 12.59 -6.39 -0.31
C GLY A 34 12.35 -7.27 -1.53
N SER A 35 13.17 -8.27 -1.73
CA SER A 35 13.04 -9.22 -2.84
C SER A 35 11.72 -9.99 -2.82
N SER A 36 11.36 -10.60 -3.95
CA SER A 36 10.18 -11.48 -4.00
C SER A 36 10.29 -12.62 -2.97
N GLY A 37 9.19 -12.94 -2.30
CA GLY A 37 9.14 -14.03 -1.32
C GLY A 37 9.72 -13.70 0.07
N THR A 38 10.12 -12.47 0.38
CA THR A 38 10.64 -12.08 1.70
C THR A 38 9.58 -11.89 2.79
N GLY A 39 8.28 -12.01 2.45
CA GLY A 39 7.17 -11.90 3.40
C GLY A 39 6.42 -10.56 3.38
N LYS A 40 6.73 -9.63 2.46
CA LYS A 40 6.10 -8.29 2.39
C LYS A 40 4.56 -8.34 2.36
N SER A 41 3.97 -9.06 1.41
CA SER A 41 2.51 -9.18 1.30
C SER A 41 1.90 -9.96 2.47
N VAL A 42 2.66 -10.86 3.12
CA VAL A 42 2.21 -11.55 4.35
C VAL A 42 2.15 -10.55 5.49
N LEU A 43 3.18 -9.70 5.65
CA LEU A 43 3.19 -8.65 6.66
C LEU A 43 2.04 -7.67 6.44
N LEU A 44 1.84 -7.21 5.20
CA LEU A 44 0.71 -6.34 4.85
C LEU A 44 -0.64 -6.97 5.25
N LYS A 45 -0.83 -8.26 4.91
CA LYS A 45 -2.06 -8.99 5.27
C LYS A 45 -2.24 -9.15 6.78
N CYS A 46 -1.15 -9.29 7.54
CA CYS A 46 -1.21 -9.28 9.00
C CYS A 46 -1.63 -7.90 9.53
N ILE A 47 -1.07 -6.82 8.97
CA ILE A 47 -1.40 -5.45 9.39
C ILE A 47 -2.89 -5.16 9.17
N VAL A 48 -3.43 -5.45 7.98
CA VAL A 48 -4.85 -5.18 7.65
C VAL A 48 -5.83 -6.20 8.26
N GLY A 49 -5.33 -7.22 8.95
CA GLY A 49 -6.15 -8.25 9.60
C GLY A 49 -6.81 -9.25 8.65
N LEU A 50 -6.23 -9.46 7.46
CA LEU A 50 -6.57 -10.56 6.54
C LEU A 50 -5.89 -11.87 6.97
N LEU A 51 -4.78 -11.77 7.69
CA LEU A 51 -4.11 -12.88 8.34
C LEU A 51 -3.90 -12.53 9.82
N GLN A 52 -4.12 -13.51 10.69
CA GLN A 52 -3.78 -13.38 12.11
C GLN A 52 -2.27 -13.64 12.26
N PRO A 53 -1.48 -12.74 12.85
CA PRO A 53 -0.10 -13.06 13.23
C PRO A 53 -0.12 -14.17 14.31
N ASP A 54 0.93 -14.96 14.37
CA ASP A 54 1.08 -16.01 15.39
C ASP A 54 1.55 -15.38 16.71
N GLU A 55 2.36 -14.31 16.60
CA GLU A 55 2.83 -13.50 17.73
C GLU A 55 2.85 -12.02 17.34
N GLY A 56 2.80 -11.17 18.38
CA GLY A 56 2.90 -9.73 18.26
C GLY A 56 1.58 -9.02 17.99
N ASN A 57 1.64 -7.70 17.94
CA ASN A 57 0.47 -6.83 17.92
C ASN A 57 0.58 -5.75 16.81
N VAL A 58 -0.57 -5.42 16.24
CA VAL A 58 -0.76 -4.29 15.30
C VAL A 58 -1.60 -3.24 16.01
N PHE A 59 -1.13 -2.00 15.96
CA PHE A 59 -1.84 -0.84 16.52
C PHE A 59 -2.19 0.13 15.42
N PHE A 60 -3.44 0.59 15.41
CA PHE A 60 -3.92 1.72 14.61
C PHE A 60 -4.15 2.89 15.57
N ASP A 61 -3.25 3.86 15.54
CA ASP A 61 -3.10 4.88 16.58
C ASP A 61 -2.94 4.23 17.97
N PHE A 62 -3.90 4.37 18.88
CA PHE A 62 -3.86 3.78 20.22
C PHE A 62 -4.63 2.46 20.31
N ARG A 63 -5.28 2.00 19.22
CA ARG A 63 -6.13 0.82 19.20
C ARG A 63 -5.32 -0.44 18.91
N ASN A 64 -5.24 -1.38 19.86
CA ASN A 64 -4.63 -2.70 19.63
C ASN A 64 -5.58 -3.54 18.75
N PHE A 65 -5.36 -3.51 17.46
CA PHE A 65 -6.20 -4.19 16.47
C PHE A 65 -6.12 -5.72 16.57
N THR A 66 -4.97 -6.27 16.92
CA THR A 66 -4.77 -7.73 17.00
C THR A 66 -5.68 -8.35 18.07
N GLU A 67 -5.75 -7.73 19.24
CA GLU A 67 -6.51 -8.21 20.39
C GLU A 67 -7.92 -7.62 20.47
N ALA A 68 -8.24 -6.67 19.60
CA ALA A 68 -9.52 -5.99 19.59
C ALA A 68 -10.71 -6.96 19.41
N ASP A 69 -11.84 -6.60 19.96
CA ASP A 69 -13.11 -7.27 19.71
C ASP A 69 -13.59 -7.07 18.25
N LYS A 70 -14.72 -7.69 17.92
CA LYS A 70 -15.28 -7.61 16.55
C LYS A 70 -15.74 -6.20 16.19
N GLU A 71 -16.22 -5.42 17.15
CA GLU A 71 -16.73 -4.08 16.96
C GLU A 71 -15.59 -3.12 16.61
N MET A 72 -14.56 -3.05 17.42
CA MET A 72 -13.37 -2.25 17.16
C MET A 72 -12.66 -2.67 15.87
N LYS A 73 -12.55 -3.99 15.57
CA LYS A 73 -12.02 -4.47 14.29
C LYS A 73 -12.84 -3.99 13.10
N SER A 74 -14.17 -3.94 13.24
CA SER A 74 -15.06 -3.42 12.19
C SER A 74 -14.88 -1.93 11.99
N GLU A 75 -14.73 -1.15 13.06
CA GLU A 75 -14.46 0.29 12.99
C GLU A 75 -13.15 0.58 12.26
N VAL A 76 -12.05 -0.04 12.69
CA VAL A 76 -10.74 0.14 12.04
C VAL A 76 -10.79 -0.23 10.56
N ARG A 77 -11.47 -1.35 10.20
CA ARG A 77 -11.59 -1.76 8.78
C ARG A 77 -12.35 -0.77 7.91
N ARG A 78 -13.29 0.01 8.47
CA ARG A 78 -13.97 1.09 7.74
C ARG A 78 -13.05 2.24 7.42
N GLU A 79 -11.98 2.41 8.19
CA GLU A 79 -10.96 3.44 7.99
C GLU A 79 -9.83 2.99 7.06
N ILE A 80 -9.85 1.75 6.59
CA ILE A 80 -8.83 1.18 5.70
C ILE A 80 -9.30 1.23 4.25
N GLY A 81 -8.50 1.87 3.39
CA GLY A 81 -8.54 1.70 1.95
C GLY A 81 -7.47 0.74 1.48
N MET A 82 -7.75 -0.11 0.49
CA MET A 82 -6.78 -1.08 0.00
C MET A 82 -6.78 -1.17 -1.53
N LEU A 83 -5.60 -1.01 -2.12
CA LEU A 83 -5.28 -1.34 -3.49
C LEU A 83 -4.56 -2.68 -3.53
N PHE A 84 -5.24 -3.71 -4.02
CA PHE A 84 -4.66 -5.04 -4.20
C PHE A 84 -3.80 -5.12 -5.47
N GLN A 85 -2.86 -6.03 -5.48
CA GLN A 85 -2.10 -6.41 -6.68
C GLN A 85 -3.08 -6.70 -7.84
N GLY A 86 -2.84 -6.13 -9.02
CA GLY A 86 -3.76 -6.28 -10.17
C GLY A 86 -5.02 -5.40 -10.13
N GLY A 87 -5.24 -4.57 -9.07
CA GLY A 87 -6.42 -3.73 -8.91
C GLY A 87 -7.63 -4.47 -8.34
N ALA A 88 -7.76 -5.78 -8.54
CA ALA A 88 -8.84 -6.64 -8.05
C ALA A 88 -10.24 -6.02 -8.24
N LEU A 89 -10.52 -5.51 -9.43
CA LEU A 89 -11.84 -5.00 -9.79
C LEU A 89 -12.81 -6.16 -10.00
N PHE A 90 -14.08 -5.94 -9.69
CA PHE A 90 -15.14 -6.88 -10.01
C PHE A 90 -15.45 -6.81 -11.51
N ASP A 91 -15.18 -7.86 -12.26
CA ASP A 91 -15.42 -7.92 -13.70
C ASP A 91 -16.90 -7.81 -14.07
N SER A 92 -17.81 -8.16 -13.16
CA SER A 92 -19.26 -8.03 -13.33
C SER A 92 -19.82 -6.64 -13.04
N LYS A 93 -18.97 -5.68 -12.65
CA LYS A 93 -19.34 -4.31 -12.29
C LYS A 93 -18.61 -3.33 -13.18
N ASN A 94 -19.30 -2.26 -13.60
CA ASN A 94 -18.66 -1.15 -14.29
C ASN A 94 -17.76 -0.34 -13.32
N VAL A 95 -17.03 0.65 -13.85
CA VAL A 95 -16.11 1.51 -13.09
C VAL A 95 -16.82 2.19 -11.91
N GLU A 96 -17.97 2.84 -12.16
CA GLU A 96 -18.76 3.52 -11.13
C GLU A 96 -19.17 2.58 -10.00
N GLN A 97 -19.68 1.41 -10.34
CA GLN A 97 -20.08 0.39 -9.38
C GLN A 97 -18.91 -0.20 -8.60
N ASN A 98 -17.74 -0.34 -9.24
CA ASN A 98 -16.53 -0.78 -8.55
C ASN A 98 -16.09 0.25 -7.49
N VAL A 99 -16.09 1.54 -7.83
CA VAL A 99 -15.71 2.61 -6.90
C VAL A 99 -16.77 2.79 -5.81
N MET A 100 -18.06 2.67 -6.13
CA MET A 100 -19.17 2.81 -5.18
C MET A 100 -19.25 1.68 -4.17
N PHE A 101 -18.74 0.48 -4.49
CA PHE A 101 -18.91 -0.73 -3.71
C PHE A 101 -18.62 -0.59 -2.20
N PRO A 102 -17.52 0.06 -1.74
CA PRO A 102 -17.31 0.27 -0.32
C PRO A 102 -18.41 1.11 0.34
N LEU A 103 -18.93 2.14 -0.34
CA LEU A 103 -20.02 2.98 0.19
C LEU A 103 -21.32 2.20 0.33
N ASP A 104 -21.59 1.24 -0.57
CA ASP A 104 -22.78 0.40 -0.50
C ASP A 104 -22.79 -0.50 0.73
N ILE A 105 -21.62 -1.00 1.13
CA ILE A 105 -21.47 -1.93 2.25
C ILE A 105 -21.30 -1.20 3.59
N LEU A 106 -20.54 -0.09 3.59
CA LEU A 106 -20.06 0.52 4.82
C LEU A 106 -20.91 1.71 5.28
N THR A 107 -21.78 2.26 4.40
CA THR A 107 -22.52 3.50 4.68
C THR A 107 -24.01 3.36 4.40
N LYS A 108 -24.79 4.27 5.00
CA LYS A 108 -26.21 4.49 4.67
C LYS A 108 -26.42 5.73 3.80
N MET A 109 -25.38 6.20 3.11
CA MET A 109 -25.38 7.37 2.25
C MET A 109 -26.43 7.23 1.14
N PRO A 110 -27.21 8.26 0.81
CA PRO A 110 -28.12 8.26 -0.33
C PRO A 110 -27.40 8.08 -1.66
N LEU A 111 -28.08 7.55 -2.67
CA LEU A 111 -27.47 7.23 -3.96
C LEU A 111 -26.83 8.44 -4.66
N ASN A 112 -27.49 9.61 -4.63
CA ASN A 112 -26.97 10.83 -5.20
C ASN A 112 -25.63 11.25 -4.57
N GLU A 113 -25.54 11.23 -3.25
CA GLU A 113 -24.31 11.54 -2.54
C GLU A 113 -23.19 10.53 -2.84
N LYS A 114 -23.53 9.22 -2.96
CA LYS A 114 -22.58 8.19 -3.39
C LYS A 114 -22.04 8.47 -4.80
N LEU A 115 -22.92 8.85 -5.73
CA LEU A 115 -22.53 9.18 -7.11
C LEU A 115 -21.60 10.40 -7.15
N ASP A 116 -21.93 11.46 -6.40
CA ASP A 116 -21.08 12.65 -6.30
C ASP A 116 -19.70 12.28 -5.75
N ARG A 117 -19.66 11.46 -4.70
CA ARG A 117 -18.40 11.00 -4.11
C ARG A 117 -17.59 10.11 -5.07
N VAL A 118 -18.24 9.22 -5.81
CA VAL A 118 -17.59 8.38 -6.85
C VAL A 118 -16.99 9.27 -7.94
N ASN A 119 -17.74 10.24 -8.45
CA ASN A 119 -17.28 11.16 -9.48
C ASN A 119 -16.09 11.99 -9.00
N PHE A 120 -16.13 12.51 -7.78
CA PHE A 120 -14.99 13.19 -7.16
C PHE A 120 -13.74 12.29 -7.12
N CYS A 121 -13.89 11.04 -6.67
CA CYS A 121 -12.74 10.11 -6.60
C CYS A 121 -12.20 9.74 -7.98
N LEU A 122 -13.07 9.55 -8.99
CA LEU A 122 -12.66 9.28 -10.36
C LEU A 122 -11.91 10.48 -10.95
N GLN A 123 -12.42 11.69 -10.75
CA GLN A 123 -11.74 12.92 -11.19
C GLN A 123 -10.39 13.07 -10.50
N ARG A 124 -10.30 12.80 -9.19
CA ARG A 124 -9.03 12.88 -8.42
C ARG A 124 -7.95 11.95 -8.94
N VAL A 125 -8.33 10.80 -9.48
CA VAL A 125 -7.38 9.86 -10.11
C VAL A 125 -7.21 10.11 -11.63
N GLY A 126 -7.69 11.23 -12.15
CA GLY A 126 -7.57 11.61 -13.57
C GLY A 126 -8.35 10.70 -14.51
N LEU A 127 -9.53 10.25 -14.10
CA LEU A 127 -10.43 9.43 -14.92
C LEU A 127 -11.75 10.16 -15.16
N GLU A 128 -12.00 10.51 -16.41
CA GLU A 128 -13.23 11.16 -16.84
C GLU A 128 -13.98 10.33 -17.89
N ASN A 129 -15.31 10.41 -17.86
CA ASN A 129 -16.19 9.74 -18.84
C ASN A 129 -16.01 8.21 -18.95
N VAL A 130 -15.64 7.56 -17.83
CA VAL A 130 -15.39 6.11 -17.78
C VAL A 130 -16.40 5.35 -16.92
N ASN A 131 -17.32 6.03 -16.25
CA ASN A 131 -18.23 5.49 -15.26
C ASN A 131 -18.91 4.18 -15.68
N LYS A 132 -19.40 4.14 -16.93
CA LYS A 132 -20.17 3.00 -17.46
C LYS A 132 -19.31 1.93 -18.14
N LYS A 133 -18.00 2.16 -18.28
CA LYS A 133 -17.08 1.16 -18.86
C LYS A 133 -16.88 0.00 -17.92
N MET A 134 -16.74 -1.19 -18.51
CA MET A 134 -16.38 -2.40 -17.80
C MET A 134 -14.85 -2.48 -17.60
N PRO A 135 -14.36 -3.25 -16.62
CA PRO A 135 -12.92 -3.46 -16.45
C PRO A 135 -12.20 -3.97 -17.72
N SER A 136 -12.89 -4.76 -18.56
CA SER A 136 -12.36 -5.25 -19.83
C SER A 136 -12.15 -4.16 -20.90
N GLU A 137 -12.79 -2.99 -20.74
CA GLU A 137 -12.77 -1.87 -21.69
C GLU A 137 -11.76 -0.77 -21.32
N ILE A 138 -10.98 -0.97 -20.26
CA ILE A 138 -10.00 0.01 -19.76
C ILE A 138 -8.61 -0.60 -19.65
N SER A 139 -7.57 0.26 -19.81
CA SER A 139 -6.18 -0.16 -19.74
C SER A 139 -5.75 -0.63 -18.33
N GLY A 140 -4.61 -1.32 -18.23
CA GLY A 140 -4.03 -1.73 -16.94
C GLY A 140 -3.80 -0.56 -15.98
N GLY A 141 -3.24 0.54 -16.45
CA GLY A 141 -3.06 1.76 -15.66
C GLY A 141 -4.39 2.38 -15.21
N MET A 142 -5.41 2.39 -16.07
CA MET A 142 -6.75 2.83 -15.68
C MET A 142 -7.37 1.92 -14.62
N LYS A 143 -7.20 0.60 -14.72
CA LYS A 143 -7.66 -0.34 -13.67
C LYS A 143 -7.03 -0.04 -12.31
N LYS A 144 -5.74 0.29 -12.27
CA LYS A 144 -5.05 0.69 -11.04
C LYS A 144 -5.63 1.99 -10.48
N ARG A 145 -5.84 3.00 -11.33
CA ARG A 145 -6.46 4.27 -10.91
C ARG A 145 -7.89 4.09 -10.40
N VAL A 146 -8.70 3.24 -11.03
CA VAL A 146 -10.02 2.86 -10.50
C VAL A 146 -9.90 2.16 -9.14
N GLY A 147 -8.91 1.28 -8.98
CA GLY A 147 -8.62 0.63 -7.70
C GLY A 147 -8.25 1.63 -6.59
N ILE A 148 -7.46 2.66 -6.92
CA ILE A 148 -7.14 3.76 -6.00
C ILE A 148 -8.40 4.57 -5.66
N ALA A 149 -9.20 4.96 -6.67
CA ALA A 149 -10.46 5.67 -6.44
C ALA A 149 -11.39 4.88 -5.49
N ARG A 150 -11.51 3.56 -5.69
CA ARG A 150 -12.26 2.67 -4.80
C ARG A 150 -11.68 2.64 -3.38
N ALA A 151 -10.35 2.63 -3.26
CA ALA A 151 -9.69 2.60 -1.96
C ALA A 151 -9.93 3.88 -1.15
N ILE A 152 -10.04 5.05 -1.81
CA ILE A 152 -10.20 6.35 -1.13
C ILE A 152 -11.64 6.83 -1.01
N VAL A 153 -12.61 6.11 -1.61
CA VAL A 153 -14.00 6.59 -1.71
C VAL A 153 -14.67 6.80 -0.36
N ASN A 154 -14.32 6.01 0.66
CA ASN A 154 -14.86 6.10 2.02
C ASN A 154 -14.03 6.97 2.96
N ASN A 155 -13.20 7.89 2.46
CA ASN A 155 -12.31 8.75 3.26
C ASN A 155 -11.48 7.97 4.29
N PRO A 156 -10.61 7.04 3.86
CA PRO A 156 -9.84 6.22 4.78
C PRO A 156 -8.81 7.05 5.55
N ASN A 157 -8.49 6.62 6.78
CA ASN A 157 -7.35 7.13 7.55
C ASN A 157 -6.05 6.40 7.18
N TYR A 158 -6.17 5.20 6.61
CA TYR A 158 -5.05 4.31 6.28
C TYR A 158 -5.23 3.77 4.86
N LEU A 159 -4.22 3.95 4.02
CA LEU A 159 -4.20 3.42 2.65
C LEU A 159 -3.11 2.36 2.53
N PHE A 160 -3.47 1.18 2.02
CA PHE A 160 -2.54 0.10 1.76
C PHE A 160 -2.48 -0.21 0.28
N CYS A 161 -1.28 -0.30 -0.28
CA CYS A 161 -1.04 -0.63 -1.68
C CYS A 161 -0.09 -1.84 -1.78
N ASP A 162 -0.60 -2.95 -2.29
CA ASP A 162 0.21 -4.15 -2.53
C ASP A 162 0.66 -4.17 -4.00
N GLU A 163 1.94 -3.88 -4.24
CA GLU A 163 2.57 -3.86 -5.57
C GLU A 163 1.77 -3.01 -6.59
N PRO A 164 1.56 -1.70 -6.33
CA PRO A 164 0.69 -0.86 -7.15
C PRO A 164 1.11 -0.82 -8.62
N ASN A 165 2.40 -0.85 -8.90
CA ASN A 165 2.99 -0.71 -10.23
C ASN A 165 3.18 -2.03 -10.98
N SER A 166 2.83 -3.17 -10.37
CA SER A 166 2.98 -4.48 -11.01
C SER A 166 2.25 -4.56 -12.35
N GLY A 167 2.99 -4.88 -13.43
CA GLY A 167 2.47 -5.06 -14.78
C GLY A 167 2.23 -3.76 -15.56
N LEU A 168 2.75 -2.63 -15.09
CA LEU A 168 2.69 -1.34 -15.77
C LEU A 168 4.02 -1.01 -16.46
N ASP A 169 3.95 -0.17 -17.46
CA ASP A 169 5.13 0.45 -18.07
C ASP A 169 5.74 1.52 -17.13
N PRO A 170 7.02 1.90 -17.31
CA PRO A 170 7.69 2.83 -16.40
C PRO A 170 7.02 4.20 -16.26
N GLN A 171 6.47 4.75 -17.36
CA GLN A 171 5.82 6.06 -17.33
C GLN A 171 4.52 6.00 -16.54
N THR A 172 3.70 4.97 -16.76
CA THR A 172 2.47 4.75 -16.02
C THR A 172 2.75 4.49 -14.54
N SER A 173 3.84 3.79 -14.21
CA SER A 173 4.26 3.53 -12.83
C SER A 173 4.56 4.82 -12.06
N ILE A 174 5.27 5.77 -12.67
CA ILE A 174 5.54 7.09 -12.07
C ILE A 174 4.22 7.81 -11.77
N VAL A 175 3.28 7.82 -12.72
CA VAL A 175 1.97 8.48 -12.52
C VAL A 175 1.19 7.86 -11.34
N ILE A 176 1.27 6.53 -11.15
CA ILE A 176 0.62 5.85 -10.03
C ILE A 176 1.32 6.20 -8.70
N ASP A 177 2.65 6.23 -8.68
CA ASP A 177 3.42 6.61 -7.49
C ASP A 177 3.12 8.05 -7.06
N ASP A 178 3.21 9.00 -7.99
CA ASP A 178 2.89 10.41 -7.73
C ASP A 178 1.46 10.57 -7.20
N LEU A 179 0.49 9.88 -7.82
CA LEU A 179 -0.90 9.90 -7.38
C LEU A 179 -1.08 9.38 -5.94
N ILE A 180 -0.40 8.28 -5.58
CA ILE A 180 -0.43 7.73 -4.22
C ILE A 180 0.16 8.74 -3.22
N GLN A 181 1.29 9.36 -3.56
CA GLN A 181 1.94 10.35 -2.69
C GLN A 181 1.08 11.62 -2.53
N GLU A 182 0.55 12.17 -3.62
CA GLU A 182 -0.36 13.32 -3.59
C GLU A 182 -1.59 13.07 -2.71
N ILE A 183 -2.25 11.92 -2.89
CA ILE A 183 -3.41 11.51 -2.06
C ILE A 183 -3.01 11.40 -0.59
N THR A 184 -1.83 10.83 -0.32
CA THR A 184 -1.31 10.69 1.05
C THR A 184 -1.17 12.04 1.75
N HIS A 185 -0.56 13.01 1.07
CA HIS A 185 -0.33 14.35 1.62
C HIS A 185 -1.64 15.16 1.69
N GLU A 186 -2.44 15.17 0.62
CA GLU A 186 -3.68 15.93 0.53
C GLU A 186 -4.68 15.54 1.63
N PHE A 187 -4.88 14.24 1.83
CA PHE A 187 -5.82 13.74 2.84
C PHE A 187 -5.15 13.47 4.20
N ASN A 188 -3.84 13.71 4.34
CA ASN A 188 -3.07 13.48 5.56
C ASN A 188 -3.30 12.08 6.15
N ILE A 189 -3.27 11.06 5.28
CA ILE A 189 -3.47 9.65 5.64
C ILE A 189 -2.16 8.92 5.88
N THR A 190 -2.20 7.80 6.60
CA THR A 190 -1.04 6.90 6.72
C THR A 190 -1.06 5.95 5.53
N THR A 191 -0.12 6.08 4.61
CA THR A 191 -0.04 5.17 3.44
C THR A 191 1.09 4.16 3.62
N VAL A 192 0.78 2.88 3.38
CA VAL A 192 1.76 1.78 3.39
C VAL A 192 1.78 1.14 2.01
N VAL A 193 2.91 1.19 1.33
CA VAL A 193 3.12 0.62 0.00
C VAL A 193 4.10 -0.55 0.09
N VAL A 194 3.68 -1.71 -0.38
CA VAL A 194 4.58 -2.85 -0.60
C VAL A 194 5.10 -2.80 -2.02
N THR A 195 6.41 -2.76 -2.19
CA THR A 195 7.04 -2.77 -3.52
C THR A 195 8.43 -3.41 -3.50
N HIS A 196 8.91 -3.81 -4.67
CA HIS A 196 10.29 -4.18 -4.94
C HIS A 196 10.92 -3.28 -6.02
N ASP A 197 10.19 -2.28 -6.51
CA ASP A 197 10.65 -1.34 -7.53
C ASP A 197 11.45 -0.18 -6.91
N MET A 198 12.73 -0.10 -7.26
CA MET A 198 13.61 0.96 -6.76
C MET A 198 13.24 2.35 -7.29
N ASN A 199 12.54 2.46 -8.43
CA ASN A 199 12.06 3.76 -8.90
C ASN A 199 10.99 4.31 -7.95
N SER A 200 10.03 3.46 -7.52
CA SER A 200 9.05 3.84 -6.51
C SER A 200 9.73 4.21 -5.18
N VAL A 201 10.74 3.43 -4.76
CA VAL A 201 11.48 3.69 -3.52
C VAL A 201 12.12 5.07 -3.54
N MET A 202 12.82 5.42 -4.63
CA MET A 202 13.48 6.73 -4.78
C MET A 202 12.49 7.87 -5.03
N GLY A 203 11.37 7.59 -5.70
CA GLY A 203 10.33 8.58 -5.99
C GLY A 203 9.57 8.99 -4.73
N ILE A 204 8.89 8.05 -4.11
CA ILE A 204 7.89 8.32 -3.06
C ILE A 204 8.24 7.79 -1.66
N GLY A 205 9.40 7.15 -1.46
CA GLY A 205 9.79 6.56 -0.17
C GLY A 205 10.18 7.59 0.86
N GLU A 206 9.27 7.97 1.76
CA GLU A 206 9.54 8.89 2.86
C GLU A 206 10.00 8.14 4.12
N ASN A 207 9.40 6.98 4.42
CA ASN A 207 9.87 6.02 5.40
C ASN A 207 9.97 4.65 4.72
N ILE A 208 11.04 3.92 4.96
CA ILE A 208 11.32 2.67 4.26
C ILE A 208 11.72 1.61 5.27
N LEU A 209 11.02 0.49 5.24
CA LEU A 209 11.31 -0.72 6.01
C LEU A 209 11.75 -1.82 5.05
N PHE A 210 12.99 -2.29 5.19
CA PHE A 210 13.53 -3.37 4.36
C PHE A 210 13.38 -4.73 5.02
N LEU A 211 12.68 -5.63 4.33
CA LEU A 211 12.52 -7.02 4.73
C LEU A 211 13.51 -7.93 3.98
N TYR A 212 14.24 -8.71 4.74
CA TYR A 212 15.15 -9.72 4.23
C TYR A 212 14.97 -11.03 5.00
N LYS A 213 14.68 -12.12 4.29
CA LYS A 213 14.48 -13.47 4.88
C LYS A 213 13.54 -13.46 6.10
N GLY A 214 12.43 -12.77 5.99
CA GLY A 214 11.41 -12.68 7.05
C GLY A 214 11.77 -11.82 8.25
N LYS A 215 12.82 -11.01 8.19
CA LYS A 215 13.24 -10.08 9.26
C LYS A 215 13.32 -8.66 8.76
N LYS A 216 13.05 -7.68 9.63
CA LYS A 216 13.42 -6.28 9.37
C LYS A 216 14.93 -6.14 9.50
N LEU A 217 15.60 -5.85 8.40
CA LEU A 217 17.05 -5.72 8.39
C LEU A 217 17.50 -4.25 8.41
N TRP A 218 16.72 -3.36 7.78
CA TRP A 218 17.04 -1.94 7.73
C TRP A 218 15.76 -1.10 7.76
N GLU A 219 15.88 0.12 8.27
CA GLU A 219 14.83 1.14 8.30
C GLU A 219 15.46 2.52 8.12
N GLY A 220 14.82 3.39 7.33
CA GLY A 220 15.31 4.73 7.06
C GLY A 220 14.47 5.47 6.05
N THR A 221 15.05 6.47 5.39
CA THR A 221 14.43 7.29 4.34
C THR A 221 15.19 7.13 3.03
N LYS A 222 14.63 7.64 1.93
CA LYS A 222 15.32 7.65 0.62
C LYS A 222 16.66 8.37 0.66
N ASP A 223 16.84 9.34 1.55
CA ASP A 223 18.06 10.16 1.63
C ASP A 223 19.25 9.38 2.20
N ASN A 224 19.00 8.36 3.02
CA ASN A 224 20.05 7.54 3.64
C ASN A 224 20.20 6.12 3.03
N ILE A 225 19.49 5.83 1.95
CA ILE A 225 19.62 4.56 1.20
C ILE A 225 21.06 4.35 0.71
N MET A 226 21.73 5.42 0.24
CA MET A 226 23.08 5.33 -0.36
C MET A 226 24.16 4.94 0.65
N ASN A 227 23.91 5.15 1.93
CA ASN A 227 24.86 4.96 3.03
C ASN A 227 24.30 4.03 4.12
N SER A 228 23.67 2.93 3.71
CA SER A 228 23.03 1.99 4.66
C SER A 228 24.04 1.28 5.57
N GLY A 229 25.26 1.06 5.11
CA GLY A 229 26.30 0.29 5.81
C GLY A 229 26.00 -1.22 5.90
N MET A 230 24.98 -1.72 5.21
CA MET A 230 24.52 -3.12 5.26
C MET A 230 24.62 -3.79 3.90
N LYS A 231 25.44 -4.83 3.81
CA LYS A 231 25.72 -5.55 2.56
C LYS A 231 24.46 -6.08 1.88
N GLU A 232 23.57 -6.74 2.61
CA GLU A 232 22.35 -7.35 2.06
C GLU A 232 21.38 -6.31 1.51
N PHE A 233 21.33 -5.14 2.12
CA PHE A 233 20.54 -4.00 1.64
C PHE A 233 21.20 -3.38 0.41
N ASP A 234 22.51 -3.17 0.44
CA ASP A 234 23.28 -2.67 -0.69
C ASP A 234 23.16 -3.61 -1.90
N ASP A 235 23.25 -4.93 -1.70
CA ASP A 235 23.07 -5.93 -2.75
C ASP A 235 21.67 -5.85 -3.37
N PHE A 236 20.63 -5.53 -2.59
CA PHE A 236 19.28 -5.33 -3.09
C PHE A 236 19.13 -4.02 -3.86
N VAL A 237 19.56 -2.89 -3.29
CA VAL A 237 19.40 -1.56 -3.87
C VAL A 237 20.25 -1.38 -5.13
N PHE A 238 21.50 -1.80 -5.09
CA PHE A 238 22.46 -1.63 -6.18
C PHE A 238 22.53 -2.80 -7.17
N THR A 239 21.51 -3.65 -7.20
CA THR A 239 21.33 -4.64 -8.26
C THR A 239 21.20 -3.96 -9.63
N ASN A 240 20.54 -2.80 -9.69
CA ASN A 240 20.36 -2.01 -10.88
C ASN A 240 21.61 -1.17 -11.19
N LYS A 241 22.10 -1.21 -12.46
CA LYS A 241 23.26 -0.45 -12.92
C LYS A 241 23.10 1.07 -12.74
N ALA A 242 21.87 1.59 -12.91
CA ALA A 242 21.61 3.02 -12.73
C ALA A 242 21.87 3.45 -11.26
N MET A 243 21.42 2.64 -10.29
CA MET A 243 21.65 2.90 -8.86
C MET A 243 23.14 2.82 -8.49
N ARG A 244 23.90 1.89 -9.09
CA ARG A 244 25.37 1.83 -8.90
C ARG A 244 26.06 3.10 -9.38
N ASN A 245 25.70 3.57 -10.60
CA ASN A 245 26.26 4.80 -11.17
C ASN A 245 25.92 6.04 -10.31
N LEU A 246 24.74 6.08 -9.69
CA LEU A 246 24.37 7.17 -8.76
C LEU A 246 25.25 7.15 -7.51
N ARG A 247 25.53 5.98 -6.93
CA ARG A 247 26.42 5.84 -5.78
C ARG A 247 27.84 6.31 -6.10
N GLU A 248 28.39 5.91 -7.26
CA GLU A 248 29.74 6.31 -7.70
C GLU A 248 29.90 7.82 -7.92
N ARG A 249 28.81 8.54 -8.18
CA ARG A 249 28.80 10.00 -8.37
C ARG A 249 28.58 10.77 -7.05
N ALA A 250 28.08 10.10 -6.02
CA ALA A 250 27.80 10.70 -4.71
C ALA A 250 28.98 10.57 -3.73
N VAL A 251 30.03 9.83 -4.11
CA VAL A 251 31.33 9.70 -3.44
C VAL A 251 32.35 10.62 -4.13
#